data_4165c903771f7fba64dd3209b2dc043b
#
_entry.id   4165c903771f7fba64dd3209b2dc043b
#
_cell.length_a   1.000
_cell.length_b   1.000
_cell.length_c   1.000
_cell.angle_alpha   90.00
_cell.angle_beta   90.00
_cell.angle_gamma   90.00
#
_symmetry.space_group_name_H-M   'P 1'
#
loop_
_entity.id
_entity.type
_entity.pdbx_description
1 polymer ?
#
loop_
_entity_poly.entity_id
_entity_poly.type
_entity_poly.pdbx_seq_one_letter_code
_entity_poly.pdbx_strand_id
1 'polypeptide(L)'
;MSTIKVNKLEQRSGCTATVGGGAGKTVTVDATTITLGRCGGTVSLASGATQSGFGRAGSVNWCSTIYTNSPGTVTATSGKGFFLNTTSGAITINLPSSPTVGDIVAIKDYANTFDSNAVTVGRGGSKIAGLCIDATLGTEGESVTLIYADATRGWLNVNTDSTIVGSTHVAATGGTESTSGDYKIHTFTSSG
;
A
#
# COMPACT_ATOMS: atom_id res chain seq x y z
N MET A 1 -19.74 1.72 -42.19
CA MET A 1 -18.50 1.65 -41.41
C MET A 1 -17.35 1.53 -42.40
N SER A 2 -16.38 2.46 -42.38
CA SER A 2 -15.24 2.41 -43.33
C SER A 2 -14.05 1.72 -42.66
N THR A 3 -13.49 0.74 -43.35
CA THR A 3 -12.33 0.01 -42.85
C THR A 3 -11.14 0.25 -43.78
N ILE A 4 -10.02 0.70 -43.25
CA ILE A 4 -8.77 0.82 -43.99
C ILE A 4 -7.85 -0.33 -43.53
N LYS A 5 -7.45 -1.18 -44.46
CA LYS A 5 -6.48 -2.26 -44.17
C LYS A 5 -5.11 -1.82 -44.66
N VAL A 6 -4.15 -1.71 -43.75
CA VAL A 6 -2.74 -1.37 -44.07
C VAL A 6 -1.80 -2.34 -43.39
N ASN A 7 -0.74 -2.76 -44.08
CA ASN A 7 0.29 -3.62 -43.48
C ASN A 7 1.31 -2.82 -42.65
N LYS A 8 1.44 -1.54 -42.94
CA LYS A 8 2.37 -0.64 -42.27
C LYS A 8 1.85 0.79 -42.34
N LEU A 9 1.88 1.51 -41.23
CA LEU A 9 1.66 2.93 -41.15
C LEU A 9 2.98 3.62 -40.86
N GLU A 10 3.54 4.33 -41.83
CA GLU A 10 4.76 5.10 -41.66
C GLU A 10 4.51 6.58 -41.87
N GLN A 11 5.15 7.37 -41.03
CA GLN A 11 5.21 8.80 -41.22
C GLN A 11 6.25 9.13 -42.28
N ARG A 12 5.85 9.83 -43.35
CA ARG A 12 6.72 10.15 -44.48
C ARG A 12 7.56 11.41 -44.26
N SER A 13 7.08 12.35 -43.48
CA SER A 13 7.77 13.59 -43.12
C SER A 13 7.17 14.24 -41.87
N GLY A 14 7.97 15.00 -41.15
CA GLY A 14 7.53 15.69 -39.93
C GLY A 14 7.85 14.91 -38.65
N CYS A 15 7.47 15.47 -37.48
CA CYS A 15 7.82 14.93 -36.17
C CYS A 15 6.67 14.23 -35.45
N THR A 16 5.45 14.28 -36.02
CA THR A 16 4.26 13.78 -35.32
C THR A 16 3.35 12.98 -36.25
N ALA A 17 2.99 11.77 -35.85
CA ALA A 17 1.88 11.01 -36.40
C ALA A 17 0.72 11.03 -35.40
N THR A 18 -0.44 11.47 -35.81
CA THR A 18 -1.63 11.51 -34.95
C THR A 18 -2.58 10.39 -35.33
N VAL A 19 -2.94 9.54 -34.36
CA VAL A 19 -3.96 8.50 -34.50
C VAL A 19 -5.08 8.81 -33.55
N GLY A 20 -6.30 8.92 -34.09
CA GLY A 20 -7.49 9.36 -33.35
C GLY A 20 -7.64 10.88 -33.39
N GLY A 21 -8.69 11.40 -32.82
CA GLY A 21 -8.96 12.83 -32.74
C GLY A 21 -10.34 13.13 -32.21
N GLY A 22 -10.43 14.20 -31.40
CA GLY A 22 -11.65 14.69 -30.80
C GLY A 22 -12.06 13.99 -29.50
N ALA A 23 -12.84 14.70 -28.69
CA ALA A 23 -13.35 14.22 -27.40
C ALA A 23 -14.27 12.99 -27.60
N GLY A 24 -14.22 12.07 -26.64
CA GLY A 24 -15.06 10.87 -26.63
C GLY A 24 -14.70 9.80 -27.66
N LYS A 25 -13.49 9.83 -28.24
CA LYS A 25 -13.01 8.82 -29.19
C LYS A 25 -12.05 7.85 -28.51
N THR A 26 -12.21 6.57 -28.85
CA THR A 26 -11.33 5.49 -28.37
C THR A 26 -10.47 5.00 -29.51
N VAL A 27 -9.19 4.81 -29.26
CA VAL A 27 -8.27 4.06 -30.12
C VAL A 27 -8.02 2.73 -29.45
N THR A 28 -8.47 1.64 -30.07
CA THR A 28 -8.22 0.28 -29.58
C THR A 28 -7.05 -0.29 -30.38
N VAL A 29 -6.02 -0.76 -29.69
CA VAL A 29 -4.92 -1.53 -30.27
C VAL A 29 -5.05 -2.94 -29.74
N ASP A 30 -5.52 -3.86 -30.57
CA ASP A 30 -5.68 -5.28 -30.27
C ASP A 30 -4.47 -6.03 -30.85
N ALA A 31 -3.52 -6.35 -30.00
CA ALA A 31 -2.28 -7.05 -30.39
C ALA A 31 -1.73 -7.85 -29.21
N THR A 32 -1.09 -8.99 -29.51
CA THR A 32 -0.42 -9.81 -28.51
C THR A 32 0.71 -9.03 -27.80
N THR A 33 1.37 -8.14 -28.51
CA THR A 33 2.42 -7.27 -27.97
C THR A 33 2.28 -5.87 -28.55
N ILE A 34 2.26 -4.86 -27.70
CA ILE A 34 2.29 -3.46 -28.07
C ILE A 34 3.58 -2.86 -27.51
N THR A 35 4.47 -2.40 -28.40
CA THR A 35 5.68 -1.69 -28.00
C THR A 35 5.45 -0.20 -28.14
N LEU A 36 5.50 0.53 -27.04
CA LEU A 36 5.37 1.99 -26.99
C LEU A 36 6.73 2.60 -26.67
N GLY A 37 7.18 3.50 -27.54
CA GLY A 37 8.48 4.14 -27.41
C GLY A 37 9.65 3.25 -27.86
N ARG A 38 10.85 3.72 -27.61
CA ARG A 38 12.12 3.04 -27.86
C ARG A 38 13.04 3.25 -26.68
N CYS A 39 14.17 2.55 -26.62
CA CYS A 39 15.18 2.78 -25.59
C CYS A 39 15.56 4.28 -25.52
N GLY A 40 15.45 4.88 -24.34
CA GLY A 40 15.67 6.32 -24.12
C GLY A 40 14.51 7.24 -24.54
N GLY A 41 13.42 6.70 -25.10
CA GLY A 41 12.21 7.46 -25.42
C GLY A 41 11.26 7.57 -24.22
N THR A 42 10.41 8.59 -24.22
CA THR A 42 9.41 8.84 -23.18
C THR A 42 8.00 8.53 -23.72
N VAL A 43 7.20 7.83 -22.94
CA VAL A 43 5.76 7.71 -23.14
C VAL A 43 5.07 8.64 -22.11
N SER A 44 4.43 9.70 -22.60
CA SER A 44 3.78 10.69 -21.76
C SER A 44 2.27 10.62 -21.90
N LEU A 45 1.57 10.71 -20.76
CA LEU A 45 0.14 10.95 -20.74
C LEU A 45 -0.13 12.45 -20.78
N ALA A 46 -1.21 12.87 -21.48
CA ALA A 46 -1.66 14.25 -21.44
C ALA A 46 -2.05 14.66 -20.02
N SER A 47 -1.98 15.96 -19.72
CA SER A 47 -2.41 16.49 -18.42
C SER A 47 -3.88 16.13 -18.16
N GLY A 48 -4.16 15.57 -16.97
CA GLY A 48 -5.48 15.08 -16.59
C GLY A 48 -5.84 13.67 -17.10
N ALA A 49 -4.99 13.05 -17.95
CA ALA A 49 -5.19 11.66 -18.33
C ALA A 49 -4.79 10.71 -17.21
N THR A 50 -5.52 9.61 -17.06
CA THR A 50 -5.24 8.54 -16.11
C THR A 50 -4.82 7.27 -16.83
N GLN A 51 -3.93 6.50 -16.22
CA GLN A 51 -3.58 5.16 -16.69
C GLN A 51 -4.35 4.12 -15.87
N SER A 52 -4.78 3.05 -16.55
CA SER A 52 -5.37 1.88 -15.91
C SER A 52 -4.73 0.62 -16.49
N GLY A 53 -4.39 -0.33 -15.62
CA GLY A 53 -3.79 -1.60 -16.05
C GLY A 53 -2.31 -1.58 -16.40
N PHE A 54 -1.64 -0.43 -16.38
CA PHE A 54 -0.17 -0.39 -16.44
C PHE A 54 0.37 -0.69 -15.05
N GLY A 55 0.98 -1.87 -14.89
CA GLY A 55 1.53 -2.29 -13.61
C GLY A 55 2.58 -1.29 -13.10
N ARG A 56 2.38 -0.79 -11.89
CA ARG A 56 3.46 -0.17 -11.12
C ARG A 56 4.24 -1.27 -10.43
N ALA A 57 5.41 -1.58 -10.92
CA ALA A 57 6.31 -2.46 -10.19
C ALA A 57 6.87 -1.70 -8.98
N GLY A 58 6.36 -2.02 -7.78
CA GLY A 58 7.04 -1.73 -6.52
C GLY A 58 6.92 -0.33 -5.92
N SER A 59 6.10 0.58 -6.44
CA SER A 59 5.89 1.90 -5.84
C SER A 59 4.42 2.24 -5.64
N VAL A 60 4.12 2.96 -4.54
CA VAL A 60 2.78 3.49 -4.28
C VAL A 60 2.64 4.91 -4.82
N ASN A 61 1.41 5.30 -5.14
CA ASN A 61 1.06 6.67 -5.44
C ASN A 61 0.71 7.39 -4.13
N TRP A 62 1.62 8.21 -3.62
CA TRP A 62 1.40 8.95 -2.38
C TRP A 62 0.25 9.95 -2.52
N CYS A 63 -0.68 9.89 -1.58
CA CYS A 63 -1.76 10.87 -1.47
C CYS A 63 -1.19 12.24 -1.13
N SER A 64 -1.70 13.30 -1.76
CA SER A 64 -1.34 14.68 -1.41
C SER A 64 -1.99 15.14 -0.10
N THR A 65 -3.01 14.41 0.37
CA THR A 65 -3.70 14.68 1.64
C THR A 65 -2.89 14.13 2.79
N ILE A 66 -2.70 14.94 3.84
CA ILE A 66 -2.21 14.52 5.14
C ILE A 66 -3.42 14.21 6.00
N TYR A 67 -3.55 12.97 6.44
CA TYR A 67 -4.69 12.52 7.25
C TYR A 67 -4.41 12.77 8.72
N THR A 68 -5.41 13.31 9.42
CA THR A 68 -5.36 13.61 10.86
C THR A 68 -6.35 12.73 11.63
N ASN A 69 -6.39 12.85 12.96
CA ASN A 69 -7.34 12.12 13.79
C ASN A 69 -8.81 12.60 13.68
N SER A 70 -9.12 13.49 12.76
CA SER A 70 -10.49 13.89 12.45
C SER A 70 -10.79 13.58 10.97
N PRO A 71 -11.62 12.57 10.69
CA PRO A 71 -12.50 11.75 11.54
C PRO A 71 -11.83 10.59 12.30
N GLY A 72 -10.51 10.44 12.27
CA GLY A 72 -9.77 9.41 13.02
C GLY A 72 -9.73 8.04 12.36
N THR A 73 -10.49 7.82 11.30
CA THR A 73 -10.47 6.57 10.52
C THR A 73 -10.24 6.87 9.05
N VAL A 74 -9.29 6.15 8.47
CA VAL A 74 -8.92 6.23 7.05
C VAL A 74 -9.19 4.87 6.40
N THR A 75 -9.77 4.85 5.21
CA THR A 75 -9.88 3.62 4.41
C THR A 75 -8.81 3.64 3.34
N ALA A 76 -7.91 2.68 3.41
CA ALA A 76 -6.83 2.55 2.44
C ALA A 76 -7.35 2.01 1.10
N THR A 77 -6.73 2.47 0.03
CA THR A 77 -6.96 1.99 -1.33
C THR A 77 -5.67 1.40 -1.87
N SER A 78 -5.76 0.27 -2.56
CA SER A 78 -4.61 -0.38 -3.19
C SER A 78 -3.86 0.58 -4.14
N GLY A 79 -2.54 0.47 -4.15
CA GLY A 79 -1.64 1.31 -4.95
C GLY A 79 -1.35 2.68 -4.34
N LYS A 80 -1.87 2.98 -3.14
CA LYS A 80 -1.73 4.30 -2.49
C LYS A 80 -0.79 4.28 -1.29
N GLY A 81 -0.13 5.41 -1.07
CA GLY A 81 0.60 5.73 0.15
C GLY A 81 -0.10 6.85 0.93
N PHE A 82 -0.06 6.76 2.25
CA PHE A 82 -0.79 7.63 3.17
C PHE A 82 0.17 8.29 4.15
N PHE A 83 0.12 9.61 4.24
CA PHE A 83 0.77 10.37 5.31
C PHE A 83 -0.21 10.55 6.46
N LEU A 84 0.11 10.01 7.64
CA LEU A 84 -0.73 10.09 8.82
C LEU A 84 -0.08 11.02 9.85
N ASN A 85 -0.81 12.01 10.29
CA ASN A 85 -0.39 12.96 11.33
C ASN A 85 -1.18 12.68 12.61
N THR A 86 -0.54 12.03 13.56
CA THR A 86 -1.13 11.65 14.84
C THR A 86 -0.86 12.64 15.97
N THR A 87 -0.35 13.85 15.66
CA THR A 87 -0.06 14.88 16.67
C THR A 87 -1.22 15.13 17.63
N SER A 88 -2.46 15.13 17.11
CA SER A 88 -3.67 15.44 17.90
C SER A 88 -4.41 14.19 18.41
N GLY A 89 -3.93 12.98 18.13
CA GLY A 89 -4.54 11.73 18.57
C GLY A 89 -4.33 10.57 17.60
N ALA A 90 -4.62 9.37 18.08
CA ALA A 90 -4.47 8.13 17.32
C ALA A 90 -5.36 8.09 16.07
N ILE A 91 -4.90 7.37 15.05
CA ILE A 91 -5.60 7.16 13.78
C ILE A 91 -5.75 5.66 13.53
N THR A 92 -6.90 5.26 12.99
CA THR A 92 -7.08 3.91 12.46
C THR A 92 -7.06 3.98 10.93
N ILE A 93 -6.21 3.18 10.28
CA ILE A 93 -6.25 2.99 8.83
C ILE A 93 -6.67 1.57 8.50
N ASN A 94 -7.81 1.43 7.81
CA ASN A 94 -8.33 0.12 7.41
C ASN A 94 -7.78 -0.27 6.04
N LEU A 95 -7.15 -1.43 5.96
CA LEU A 95 -6.71 -2.04 4.71
C LEU A 95 -7.91 -2.44 3.84
N PRO A 96 -7.75 -2.57 2.51
CA PRO A 96 -8.80 -3.02 1.62
C PRO A 96 -9.45 -4.33 2.09
N SER A 97 -10.79 -4.40 2.06
CA SER A 97 -11.55 -5.57 2.55
C SER A 97 -11.60 -6.75 1.59
N SER A 98 -11.26 -6.54 0.32
CA SER A 98 -11.23 -7.58 -0.71
C SER A 98 -9.95 -7.43 -1.53
N PRO A 99 -8.77 -7.65 -0.91
CA PRO A 99 -7.53 -7.47 -1.61
C PRO A 99 -7.26 -8.59 -2.62
N THR A 100 -6.53 -8.26 -3.68
CA THR A 100 -5.98 -9.20 -4.65
C THR A 100 -4.48 -9.35 -4.46
N VAL A 101 -3.92 -10.48 -4.86
CA VAL A 101 -2.47 -10.74 -4.79
C VAL A 101 -1.71 -9.63 -5.51
N GLY A 102 -0.73 -9.03 -4.83
CA GLY A 102 0.05 -7.91 -5.33
C GLY A 102 -0.50 -6.52 -5.00
N ASP A 103 -1.68 -6.43 -4.35
CA ASP A 103 -2.15 -5.14 -3.82
C ASP A 103 -1.15 -4.58 -2.82
N ILE A 104 -0.91 -3.28 -2.88
CA ILE A 104 0.11 -2.60 -2.10
C ILE A 104 -0.48 -1.36 -1.39
N VAL A 105 -0.14 -1.18 -0.13
CA VAL A 105 -0.48 0.02 0.67
C VAL A 105 0.76 0.45 1.44
N ALA A 106 1.06 1.75 1.42
CA ALA A 106 2.13 2.31 2.23
C ALA A 106 1.61 3.34 3.22
N ILE A 107 2.26 3.41 4.37
CA ILE A 107 1.92 4.33 5.47
C ILE A 107 3.20 4.99 5.94
N LYS A 108 3.15 6.30 6.19
CA LYS A 108 4.27 7.08 6.73
C LYS A 108 3.80 7.96 7.87
N ASP A 109 4.54 7.93 8.97
CA ASP A 109 4.44 8.92 10.03
C ASP A 109 4.85 10.30 9.49
N TYR A 110 3.89 11.23 9.46
CA TYR A 110 4.10 12.57 8.95
C TYR A 110 4.82 13.48 9.94
N ALA A 111 4.46 13.36 11.21
CA ALA A 111 4.87 14.30 12.26
C ALA A 111 5.84 13.70 13.28
N ASN A 112 6.29 12.45 13.08
CA ASN A 112 7.11 11.70 14.03
C ASN A 112 6.42 11.58 15.41
N THR A 113 5.15 11.18 15.41
CA THR A 113 4.30 11.11 16.61
C THR A 113 3.60 9.78 16.82
N PHE A 114 3.97 8.74 16.06
CA PHE A 114 3.38 7.40 16.24
C PHE A 114 3.74 6.77 17.59
N ASP A 115 4.87 7.12 18.18
CA ASP A 115 5.27 6.71 19.53
C ASP A 115 4.36 7.27 20.62
N SER A 116 3.85 8.48 20.41
CA SER A 116 2.95 9.17 21.35
C SER A 116 1.49 8.80 21.11
N ASN A 117 1.08 8.70 19.86
CA ASN A 117 -0.27 8.36 19.43
C ASN A 117 -0.20 7.32 18.30
N ALA A 118 -0.21 6.06 18.66
CA ALA A 118 -0.03 4.96 17.73
C ALA A 118 -1.14 4.89 16.66
N VAL A 119 -0.77 4.38 15.49
CA VAL A 119 -1.71 4.06 14.41
C VAL A 119 -2.15 2.61 14.52
N THR A 120 -3.46 2.38 14.47
CA THR A 120 -4.01 1.04 14.29
C THR A 120 -4.18 0.76 12.80
N VAL A 121 -3.60 -0.33 12.32
CA VAL A 121 -3.79 -0.83 10.96
C VAL A 121 -4.86 -1.92 11.00
N GLY A 122 -6.09 -1.54 10.68
CA GLY A 122 -7.22 -2.45 10.58
C GLY A 122 -7.05 -3.39 9.40
N ARG A 123 -7.16 -4.68 9.64
CA ARG A 123 -6.89 -5.74 8.66
C ARG A 123 -7.91 -5.89 7.53
N GLY A 124 -9.05 -5.17 7.58
CA GLY A 124 -10.10 -5.22 6.55
C GLY A 124 -10.71 -6.61 6.31
N GLY A 125 -10.64 -7.52 7.31
CA GLY A 125 -11.10 -8.91 7.17
C GLY A 125 -10.02 -9.91 6.72
N SER A 126 -8.89 -9.44 6.18
CA SER A 126 -7.75 -10.28 5.81
C SER A 126 -6.79 -10.46 7.00
N LYS A 127 -5.81 -11.35 6.87
CA LYS A 127 -4.75 -11.49 7.86
C LYS A 127 -3.66 -10.43 7.66
N ILE A 128 -2.89 -10.15 8.71
CA ILE A 128 -1.62 -9.42 8.65
C ILE A 128 -0.54 -10.35 9.22
N ALA A 129 0.51 -10.59 8.47
CA ALA A 129 1.62 -11.50 8.83
C ALA A 129 1.15 -12.92 9.25
N GLY A 130 0.00 -13.37 8.72
CA GLY A 130 -0.62 -14.65 9.06
C GLY A 130 -1.54 -14.62 10.27
N LEU A 131 -1.67 -13.47 10.96
CA LEU A 131 -2.47 -13.31 12.18
C LEU A 131 -3.83 -12.66 11.87
N CYS A 132 -4.85 -13.05 12.64
CA CYS A 132 -6.19 -12.47 12.56
C CYS A 132 -6.38 -11.31 13.55
N ILE A 133 -5.37 -10.47 13.71
CA ILE A 133 -5.37 -9.29 14.57
C ILE A 133 -5.00 -8.04 13.76
N ASP A 134 -5.46 -6.89 14.19
CA ASP A 134 -5.03 -5.60 13.65
C ASP A 134 -3.59 -5.30 14.11
N ALA A 135 -2.84 -4.61 13.28
CA ALA A 135 -1.47 -4.24 13.61
C ALA A 135 -1.41 -2.83 14.22
N THR A 136 -0.32 -2.57 14.93
CA THR A 136 -0.06 -1.26 15.54
C THR A 136 1.27 -0.73 15.03
N LEU A 137 1.29 0.52 14.59
CA LEU A 137 2.49 1.27 14.27
C LEU A 137 2.71 2.29 15.40
N GLY A 138 3.78 2.13 16.15
CA GLY A 138 4.02 2.89 17.37
C GLY A 138 5.48 3.35 17.52
N THR A 139 6.21 3.42 16.42
CA THR A 139 7.60 3.89 16.43
C THR A 139 7.68 5.28 15.79
N GLU A 140 8.39 6.19 16.41
CA GLU A 140 8.65 7.54 15.88
C GLU A 140 9.24 7.45 14.46
N GLY A 141 8.66 8.20 13.55
CA GLY A 141 9.11 8.29 12.16
C GLY A 141 8.88 7.04 11.32
N GLU A 142 8.08 6.09 11.80
CA GLU A 142 7.84 4.81 11.15
C GLU A 142 7.29 4.92 9.73
N SER A 143 7.74 4.00 8.86
CA SER A 143 7.24 3.86 7.50
C SER A 143 7.13 2.38 7.17
N VAL A 144 5.96 1.95 6.73
CA VAL A 144 5.71 0.57 6.33
C VAL A 144 5.10 0.49 4.95
N THR A 145 5.43 -0.56 4.23
CA THR A 145 4.80 -0.91 2.97
C THR A 145 4.28 -2.34 3.05
N LEU A 146 2.99 -2.48 2.89
CA LEU A 146 2.27 -3.74 2.99
C LEU A 146 1.90 -4.22 1.59
N ILE A 147 2.19 -5.50 1.30
CA ILE A 147 1.76 -6.18 0.08
C ILE A 147 0.88 -7.36 0.46
N TYR A 148 -0.27 -7.51 -0.20
CA TYR A 148 -1.12 -8.66 -0.03
C TYR A 148 -0.55 -9.86 -0.80
N ALA A 149 -0.19 -10.91 -0.08
CA ALA A 149 0.39 -12.11 -0.64
C ALA A 149 -0.66 -13.16 -1.01
N ASP A 150 -1.49 -13.55 -0.05
CA ASP A 150 -2.53 -14.57 -0.20
C ASP A 150 -3.47 -14.59 1.02
N ALA A 151 -4.46 -15.50 1.02
CA ALA A 151 -5.39 -15.64 2.14
C ALA A 151 -4.76 -16.31 3.38
N THR A 152 -3.62 -16.98 3.24
CA THR A 152 -2.93 -17.69 4.33
C THR A 152 -2.11 -16.72 5.18
N ARG A 153 -1.29 -15.91 4.52
CA ARG A 153 -0.41 -14.94 5.16
C ARG A 153 -1.03 -13.54 5.24
N GLY A 154 -1.91 -13.20 4.29
CA GLY A 154 -2.52 -11.87 4.21
C GLY A 154 -1.56 -10.79 3.77
N TRP A 155 -1.57 -9.68 4.45
CA TRP A 155 -0.71 -8.53 4.23
C TRP A 155 0.66 -8.75 4.88
N LEU A 156 1.73 -8.55 4.13
CA LEU A 156 3.11 -8.67 4.58
C LEU A 156 3.83 -7.34 4.46
N ASN A 157 4.63 -6.98 5.47
CA ASN A 157 5.53 -5.84 5.39
C ASN A 157 6.74 -6.21 4.53
N VAL A 158 7.07 -5.37 3.55
CA VAL A 158 8.23 -5.61 2.67
C VAL A 158 9.53 -5.01 3.20
N ASN A 159 9.46 -4.20 4.24
CA ASN A 159 10.65 -3.56 4.81
C ASN A 159 11.27 -4.42 5.92
N THR A 160 10.49 -4.80 6.92
CA THR A 160 10.88 -5.72 7.99
C THR A 160 9.64 -6.35 8.61
N ASP A 161 9.72 -7.58 9.13
CA ASP A 161 8.61 -8.22 9.83
C ASP A 161 8.46 -7.76 11.29
N SER A 162 9.44 -7.04 11.84
CA SER A 162 9.52 -6.74 13.27
C SER A 162 8.62 -5.60 13.76
N THR A 163 8.10 -4.76 12.88
CA THR A 163 7.34 -3.56 13.26
C THR A 163 5.83 -3.72 13.22
N ILE A 164 5.30 -4.82 12.69
CA ILE A 164 3.85 -4.99 12.46
C ILE A 164 3.24 -6.07 13.36
N VAL A 165 3.95 -6.60 14.31
CA VAL A 165 3.36 -7.62 15.18
C VAL A 165 2.60 -6.89 16.30
N GLY A 166 1.29 -6.92 16.24
CA GLY A 166 0.49 -6.67 17.43
C GLY A 166 1.01 -7.59 18.52
N SER A 167 1.38 -7.02 19.67
CA SER A 167 1.90 -7.78 20.78
C SER A 167 0.90 -8.87 21.17
N THR A 168 1.19 -10.11 20.77
CA THR A 168 0.44 -11.28 21.22
C THR A 168 0.95 -11.78 22.57
N HIS A 169 1.70 -10.95 23.30
CA HIS A 169 2.18 -11.33 24.61
C HIS A 169 0.99 -11.40 25.56
N VAL A 170 0.73 -12.60 26.06
CA VAL A 170 -0.13 -12.77 27.21
C VAL A 170 0.49 -11.96 28.34
N ALA A 171 -0.15 -10.89 28.75
CA ALA A 171 0.26 -10.13 29.93
C ALA A 171 -0.16 -10.94 31.16
N ALA A 172 0.72 -11.79 31.64
CA ALA A 172 0.55 -12.41 32.95
C ALA A 172 0.90 -11.37 34.02
N THR A 173 0.10 -11.32 35.07
CA THR A 173 0.37 -10.48 36.26
C THR A 173 0.69 -11.37 37.45
N GLY A 174 1.60 -10.91 38.31
CA GLY A 174 2.02 -11.63 39.53
C GLY A 174 3.29 -12.47 39.32
N GLY A 175 3.82 -13.00 40.43
CA GLY A 175 5.10 -13.70 40.47
C GLY A 175 6.29 -12.76 40.39
N THR A 176 7.49 -13.35 40.36
CA THR A 176 8.73 -12.62 40.09
C THR A 176 9.00 -12.62 38.62
N GLU A 177 9.13 -11.44 38.03
CA GLU A 177 9.42 -11.29 36.61
C GLU A 177 10.93 -11.38 36.35
N SER A 178 11.30 -12.11 35.30
CA SER A 178 12.63 -12.12 34.72
C SER A 178 12.55 -12.15 33.21
N THR A 179 13.62 -11.72 32.52
CA THR A 179 13.72 -11.75 31.05
C THR A 179 14.82 -12.66 30.60
N SER A 180 14.59 -13.45 29.58
CA SER A 180 15.63 -14.29 28.96
C SER A 180 15.41 -14.25 27.43
N GLY A 181 16.27 -13.54 26.72
CA GLY A 181 16.07 -13.25 25.30
C GLY A 181 14.74 -12.52 25.08
N ASP A 182 13.90 -13.03 24.20
CA ASP A 182 12.58 -12.47 23.87
C ASP A 182 11.45 -12.96 24.80
N TYR A 183 11.79 -13.69 25.88
CA TYR A 183 10.82 -14.25 26.81
C TYR A 183 10.75 -13.44 28.09
N LYS A 184 9.51 -13.11 28.51
CA LYS A 184 9.19 -12.63 29.83
C LYS A 184 8.74 -13.81 30.67
N ILE A 185 9.46 -14.13 31.76
CA ILE A 185 9.23 -15.29 32.61
C ILE A 185 8.65 -14.81 33.93
N HIS A 186 7.49 -15.35 34.30
CA HIS A 186 6.88 -15.15 35.61
C HIS A 186 7.08 -16.39 36.45
N THR A 187 7.82 -16.27 37.57
CA THR A 187 8.06 -17.36 38.51
C THR A 187 7.16 -17.22 39.73
N PHE A 188 6.30 -18.19 39.96
CA PHE A 188 5.41 -18.26 41.11
C PHE A 188 6.01 -19.28 42.12
N THR A 189 6.38 -18.82 43.30
CA THR A 189 7.01 -19.65 44.35
C THR A 189 6.04 -20.05 45.46
N SER A 190 4.79 -19.60 45.39
CA SER A 190 3.72 -20.01 46.34
C SER A 190 2.39 -20.10 45.60
N SER A 191 1.56 -21.06 45.99
CA SER A 191 0.14 -21.09 45.59
C SER A 191 -0.60 -20.02 46.39
N GLY A 192 -1.27 -19.06 45.69
CA GLY A 192 -2.16 -18.11 46.33
C GLY A 192 -3.45 -18.78 46.78
#